data_24f5bf19e7da876d8c31c5f951e3c058
#
_entry.id   24f5bf19e7da876d8c31c5f951e3c058
#
_cell.length_a   1.000
_cell.length_b   1.000
_cell.length_c   1.000
_cell.angle_alpha   90.00
_cell.angle_beta   90.00
_cell.angle_gamma   90.00
#
_symmetry.space_group_name_H-M   'P 1'
#
loop_
_entity.id
_entity.type
_entity.pdbx_description
1 polymer ?
#
loop_
_entity_poly.entity_id
_entity_poly.type
_entity_poly.pdbx_seq_one_letter_code
_entity_poly.pdbx_strand_id
1 'polypeptide(L)'
;MHDHPDQEVPRRLEELPSFGGDIHVYHSAVATFYAPSDLCGTGGLRRELIRLTPSFYGHERRDTVFVVLDDSKDGMEGMEIGRVLLFFSFRYRRRDFSCALINWLVRDEEPDPDTGMWTVRLECDQRGQPTVEVIDLDTIARGAHLLPVYGSSKVPDNFSYHDALDSYNSFFVNHFIDHHAHEFITAS
;
A
#
# COMPACT_ATOMS: atom_id res chain seq x y z
N MET A 1 -16.82 6.87 7.65
CA MET A 1 -16.25 8.23 7.77
C MET A 1 -17.33 9.23 7.37
N HIS A 2 -17.80 10.12 8.26
CA HIS A 2 -18.75 11.17 7.85
C HIS A 2 -17.91 12.34 7.36
N ASP A 3 -17.62 12.32 6.09
CA ASP A 3 -17.08 13.48 5.40
C ASP A 3 -18.10 14.61 5.47
N HIS A 4 -17.59 15.80 5.80
CA HIS A 4 -18.27 17.04 5.47
C HIS A 4 -17.83 17.42 4.04
N PRO A 5 -18.60 17.08 3.01
CA PRO A 5 -18.19 17.24 1.62
C PRO A 5 -18.02 18.69 1.16
N ASP A 6 -18.33 19.67 2.03
CA ASP A 6 -18.36 21.10 1.69
C ASP A 6 -17.25 21.94 2.36
N GLN A 7 -16.27 21.34 3.03
CA GLN A 7 -15.11 22.11 3.50
C GLN A 7 -14.03 22.11 2.41
N GLU A 8 -13.94 23.19 1.64
CA GLU A 8 -12.78 23.43 0.78
C GLU A 8 -11.50 23.37 1.61
N VAL A 9 -10.61 22.44 1.23
CA VAL A 9 -9.29 22.36 1.86
C VAL A 9 -8.54 23.65 1.53
N PRO A 10 -8.03 24.38 2.54
CA PRO A 10 -7.28 25.60 2.29
C PRO A 10 -6.10 25.36 1.37
N ARG A 11 -5.95 26.17 0.35
CA ARG A 11 -4.86 26.03 -0.64
C ARG A 11 -3.53 26.58 -0.16
N ARG A 12 -3.51 27.33 0.94
CA ARG A 12 -2.30 27.93 1.51
C ARG A 12 -2.01 27.31 2.86
N LEU A 13 -0.74 27.01 3.09
CA LEU A 13 -0.27 26.45 4.37
C LEU A 13 -0.65 27.32 5.58
N GLU A 14 -0.66 28.65 5.40
CA GLU A 14 -1.01 29.64 6.42
C GLU A 14 -2.48 29.61 6.85
N GLU A 15 -3.34 29.06 6.00
CA GLU A 15 -4.79 28.92 6.25
C GLU A 15 -5.13 27.58 6.90
N LEU A 16 -4.16 26.64 6.97
CA LEU A 16 -4.36 25.37 7.62
C LEU A 16 -4.40 25.51 9.14
N PRO A 17 -5.25 24.75 9.82
CA PRO A 17 -5.27 24.77 11.28
C PRO A 17 -3.91 24.33 11.83
N SER A 18 -3.37 25.08 12.78
CA SER A 18 -2.12 24.70 13.45
C SER A 18 -2.32 23.42 14.24
N PHE A 19 -1.41 22.48 14.08
CA PHE A 19 -1.31 21.28 14.89
C PHE A 19 -0.13 21.41 15.86
N GLY A 20 -0.42 21.35 17.16
CA GLY A 20 0.58 21.44 18.25
C GLY A 20 0.60 20.20 19.13
N GLY A 21 0.06 19.08 18.64
CA GLY A 21 0.04 17.80 19.36
C GLY A 21 1.24 16.90 19.04
N ASP A 22 1.31 15.79 19.75
CA ASP A 22 2.33 14.76 19.51
C ASP A 22 1.89 13.84 18.36
N ILE A 23 2.87 13.39 17.56
CA ILE A 23 2.73 12.37 16.54
C ILE A 23 3.43 11.11 17.06
N HIS A 24 2.69 10.01 17.15
CA HIS A 24 3.22 8.70 17.53
C HIS A 24 3.53 7.90 16.27
N VAL A 25 4.77 7.42 16.15
CA VAL A 25 5.25 6.66 14.99
C VAL A 25 5.32 5.18 15.33
N TYR A 26 4.95 4.33 14.37
CA TYR A 26 4.93 2.87 14.52
C TYR A 26 5.73 2.21 13.39
N HIS A 27 6.34 1.06 13.70
CA HIS A 27 7.14 0.28 12.75
C HIS A 27 6.36 -0.87 12.10
N SER A 28 5.11 -1.02 12.45
CA SER A 28 4.21 -2.03 11.85
C SER A 28 2.76 -1.70 12.11
N ALA A 29 1.89 -2.24 11.25
CA ALA A 29 0.45 -2.30 11.44
C ALA A 29 -0.04 -3.73 11.22
N VAL A 30 -1.24 -4.04 11.69
CA VAL A 30 -1.88 -5.35 11.48
C VAL A 30 -3.14 -5.15 10.67
N ALA A 31 -3.16 -5.70 9.45
CA ALA A 31 -4.38 -5.87 8.70
C ALA A 31 -5.13 -7.11 9.20
N THR A 32 -6.45 -7.01 9.31
CA THR A 32 -7.33 -8.14 9.66
C THR A 32 -8.43 -8.21 8.62
N PHE A 33 -8.53 -9.32 7.93
CA PHE A 33 -9.47 -9.49 6.83
C PHE A 33 -10.13 -10.88 6.87
N TYR A 34 -11.26 -11.02 6.20
CA TYR A 34 -12.01 -12.27 6.11
C TYR A 34 -11.51 -13.10 4.92
N ALA A 35 -10.96 -14.26 5.18
CA ALA A 35 -10.39 -15.18 4.20
C ALA A 35 -10.94 -16.60 4.44
N PRO A 36 -12.21 -16.88 4.10
CA PRO A 36 -12.88 -18.14 4.43
C PRO A 36 -12.25 -19.36 3.73
N SER A 37 -11.63 -19.17 2.60
CA SER A 37 -10.88 -20.20 1.86
C SER A 37 -9.52 -20.54 2.47
N ASP A 38 -9.04 -19.75 3.42
CA ASP A 38 -7.80 -20.03 4.15
C ASP A 38 -8.07 -20.88 5.40
N LEU A 39 -7.66 -22.14 5.34
CA LEU A 39 -7.86 -23.11 6.44
C LEU A 39 -7.13 -22.75 7.75
N CYS A 40 -6.25 -21.76 7.73
CA CYS A 40 -5.44 -21.37 8.89
C CYS A 40 -6.09 -20.32 9.78
N GLY A 41 -7.19 -19.69 9.36
CA GLY A 41 -7.86 -18.61 10.10
C GLY A 41 -8.94 -19.11 11.05
N THR A 42 -8.93 -18.69 12.31
CA THR A 42 -10.02 -18.97 13.26
C THR A 42 -11.27 -18.18 12.84
N GLY A 43 -12.35 -18.89 12.50
CA GLY A 43 -13.61 -18.26 12.04
C GLY A 43 -13.49 -17.54 10.69
N GLY A 44 -12.48 -17.90 9.86
CA GLY A 44 -12.24 -17.27 8.56
C GLY A 44 -11.52 -15.92 8.64
N LEU A 45 -11.13 -15.45 9.82
CA LEU A 45 -10.37 -14.22 9.98
C LEU A 45 -8.87 -14.50 9.90
N ARG A 46 -8.17 -13.75 9.05
CA ARG A 46 -6.72 -13.75 8.94
C ARG A 46 -6.13 -12.42 9.42
N ARG A 47 -4.97 -12.52 10.05
CA ARG A 47 -4.18 -11.35 10.49
C ARG A 47 -2.84 -11.35 9.76
N GLU A 48 -2.51 -10.25 9.16
CA GLU A 48 -1.26 -10.03 8.45
C GLU A 48 -0.51 -8.84 9.05
N LEU A 49 0.79 -9.01 9.29
CA LEU A 49 1.64 -7.96 9.81
C LEU A 49 2.31 -7.22 8.65
N ILE A 50 1.96 -5.95 8.48
CA ILE A 50 2.58 -5.04 7.52
C ILE A 50 3.72 -4.33 8.25
N ARG A 51 4.93 -4.41 7.70
CA ARG A 51 6.16 -3.96 8.34
C ARG A 51 6.74 -2.72 7.70
N LEU A 52 7.22 -1.86 8.58
CA LEU A 52 7.99 -0.68 8.26
C LEU A 52 9.11 -0.57 9.29
N THR A 53 10.15 -1.37 9.13
CA THR A 53 11.24 -1.41 10.11
C THR A 53 12.51 -0.84 9.51
N PRO A 54 13.22 0.06 10.23
CA PRO A 54 14.48 0.63 9.75
C PRO A 54 15.59 -0.43 9.66
N SER A 55 15.45 -1.54 10.36
CA SER A 55 16.40 -2.65 10.28
C SER A 55 15.69 -4.00 10.43
N PHE A 56 15.63 -4.75 9.33
CA PHE A 56 15.18 -6.14 9.27
C PHE A 56 16.31 -6.98 8.66
N TYR A 57 16.98 -7.77 9.48
CA TYR A 57 18.21 -8.48 9.09
C TYR A 57 19.30 -7.55 8.51
N GLY A 58 19.41 -6.33 9.05
CA GLY A 58 20.41 -5.34 8.62
C GLY A 58 19.98 -4.41 7.48
N HIS A 59 18.77 -4.58 6.94
CA HIS A 59 18.24 -3.78 5.83
C HIS A 59 16.91 -3.12 6.22
N GLU A 60 16.61 -1.98 5.63
CA GLU A 60 15.31 -1.33 5.78
C GLU A 60 14.24 -2.18 5.08
N ARG A 61 13.08 -2.33 5.74
CA ARG A 61 11.92 -3.01 5.17
C ARG A 61 10.73 -2.07 5.12
N ARG A 62 10.18 -1.89 3.92
CA ARG A 62 8.98 -1.12 3.63
C ARG A 62 8.04 -1.97 2.80
N ASP A 63 7.02 -2.51 3.47
CA ASP A 63 6.04 -3.36 2.79
C ASP A 63 5.15 -2.52 1.87
N THR A 64 4.58 -3.17 0.86
CA THR A 64 3.56 -2.63 -0.03
C THR A 64 2.19 -3.13 0.39
N VAL A 65 1.14 -2.34 0.12
CA VAL A 65 -0.22 -2.59 0.59
C VAL A 65 -1.25 -2.33 -0.50
N PHE A 66 -2.37 -3.05 -0.44
CA PHE A 66 -3.58 -2.70 -1.17
C PHE A 66 -4.37 -1.67 -0.40
N VAL A 67 -4.73 -0.58 -1.06
CA VAL A 67 -5.52 0.52 -0.53
C VAL A 67 -6.86 0.54 -1.25
N VAL A 68 -7.95 0.40 -0.52
CA VAL A 68 -9.31 0.50 -1.06
C VAL A 68 -9.66 1.97 -1.26
N LEU A 69 -9.95 2.35 -2.50
CA LEU A 69 -10.40 3.69 -2.88
C LEU A 69 -11.90 3.74 -3.14
N ASP A 70 -12.45 2.65 -3.68
CA ASP A 70 -13.87 2.53 -4.02
C ASP A 70 -14.35 1.12 -3.66
N ASP A 71 -15.07 1.01 -2.54
CA ASP A 71 -15.62 -0.26 -2.03
C ASP A 71 -16.84 -0.78 -2.82
N SER A 72 -17.34 0.00 -3.76
CA SER A 72 -18.40 -0.41 -4.68
C SER A 72 -17.89 -1.20 -5.89
N LYS A 73 -16.57 -1.26 -6.09
CA LYS A 73 -15.92 -1.99 -7.17
C LYS A 73 -15.14 -3.18 -6.65
N ASP A 74 -15.12 -4.23 -7.44
CA ASP A 74 -14.42 -5.46 -7.10
C ASP A 74 -12.97 -5.48 -7.59
N GLY A 75 -12.16 -6.28 -6.93
CA GLY A 75 -10.77 -6.54 -7.32
C GLY A 75 -9.94 -5.27 -7.48
N MET A 76 -9.05 -5.29 -8.45
CA MET A 76 -8.14 -4.17 -8.72
C MET A 76 -8.82 -2.91 -9.27
N GLU A 77 -10.09 -2.96 -9.66
CA GLU A 77 -10.79 -1.74 -10.10
C GLU A 77 -11.12 -0.78 -8.95
N GLY A 78 -11.33 -1.33 -7.75
CA GLY A 78 -11.61 -0.56 -6.53
C GLY A 78 -10.37 -0.24 -5.70
N MET A 79 -9.18 -0.71 -6.10
CA MET A 79 -7.98 -0.64 -5.28
C MET A 79 -6.79 -0.08 -6.04
N GLU A 80 -5.88 0.52 -5.29
CA GLU A 80 -4.55 0.86 -5.75
C GLU A 80 -3.49 0.31 -4.79
N ILE A 81 -2.22 0.40 -5.19
CA ILE A 81 -1.11 -0.10 -4.39
C ILE A 81 -0.27 1.07 -3.88
N GLY A 82 0.05 1.01 -2.58
CA GLY A 82 0.96 1.95 -1.94
C GLY A 82 2.18 1.26 -1.33
N ARG A 83 3.36 1.88 -1.42
CA ARG A 83 4.53 1.51 -0.63
C ARG A 83 4.53 2.33 0.65
N VAL A 84 4.50 1.68 1.81
CA VAL A 84 4.41 2.37 3.09
C VAL A 84 5.74 3.03 3.43
N LEU A 85 5.67 4.31 3.80
CA LEU A 85 6.82 5.12 4.24
C LEU A 85 6.79 5.39 5.75
N LEU A 86 5.57 5.50 6.33
CA LEU A 86 5.40 5.79 7.76
C LEU A 86 4.02 5.33 8.21
N PHE A 87 3.96 4.67 9.38
CA PHE A 87 2.72 4.55 10.14
C PHE A 87 2.76 5.52 11.32
N PHE A 88 1.69 6.28 11.50
CA PHE A 88 1.62 7.22 12.60
C PHE A 88 0.20 7.45 13.08
N SER A 89 0.07 7.92 14.31
CA SER A 89 -1.19 8.39 14.84
C SER A 89 -1.01 9.74 15.53
N PHE A 90 -2.09 10.49 15.58
CA PHE A 90 -2.15 11.75 16.30
C PHE A 90 -3.58 12.00 16.79
N ARG A 91 -3.71 12.89 17.78
CA ARG A 91 -4.99 13.31 18.30
C ARG A 91 -5.27 14.77 17.96
N TYR A 92 -6.37 15.01 17.27
CA TYR A 92 -6.82 16.35 16.93
C TYR A 92 -8.28 16.55 17.29
N ARG A 93 -8.61 17.65 17.98
CA ARG A 93 -9.97 17.97 18.42
C ARG A 93 -10.71 16.81 19.10
N ARG A 94 -10.02 16.08 19.98
CA ARG A 94 -10.50 14.89 20.71
C ARG A 94 -10.81 13.65 19.84
N ARG A 95 -10.39 13.64 18.60
CA ARG A 95 -10.45 12.46 17.71
C ARG A 95 -9.05 11.91 17.51
N ASP A 96 -8.95 10.60 17.54
CA ASP A 96 -7.71 9.90 17.22
C ASP A 96 -7.71 9.57 15.72
N PHE A 97 -6.58 9.81 15.08
CA PHE A 97 -6.35 9.53 13.67
C PHE A 97 -5.21 8.55 13.56
N SER A 98 -5.42 7.44 12.86
CA SER A 98 -4.41 6.47 12.52
C SER A 98 -4.16 6.53 11.02
N CYS A 99 -2.91 6.82 10.63
CA CYS A 99 -2.58 7.16 9.26
C CYS A 99 -1.38 6.37 8.76
N ALA A 100 -1.30 6.24 7.45
CA ALA A 100 -0.10 5.82 6.76
C ALA A 100 0.33 6.90 5.75
N LEU A 101 1.63 7.17 5.68
CA LEU A 101 2.25 7.92 4.59
C LEU A 101 2.72 6.88 3.57
N ILE A 102 2.33 7.04 2.32
CA ILE A 102 2.64 6.08 1.26
C ILE A 102 3.18 6.77 0.00
N ASN A 103 3.96 6.01 -0.79
CA ASN A 103 4.16 6.30 -2.20
C ASN A 103 3.16 5.48 -3.00
N TRP A 104 2.46 6.13 -3.95
CA TRP A 104 1.56 5.44 -4.85
C TRP A 104 2.31 4.67 -5.94
N LEU A 105 1.74 3.51 -6.30
CA LEU A 105 2.14 2.76 -7.49
C LEU A 105 0.96 2.71 -8.46
N VAL A 106 1.13 3.35 -9.60
CA VAL A 106 0.11 3.40 -10.65
C VAL A 106 0.07 2.08 -11.41
N ARG A 107 -1.13 1.59 -11.63
CA ARG A 107 -1.44 0.38 -12.39
C ARG A 107 -1.47 0.65 -13.89
N ASP A 108 -1.05 -0.31 -14.70
CA ASP A 108 -1.28 -0.28 -16.15
C ASP A 108 -2.77 -0.48 -16.46
N GLU A 109 -3.21 -0.13 -17.68
CA GLU A 109 -4.63 -0.14 -18.06
C GLU A 109 -5.22 -1.55 -18.11
N GLU A 110 -4.40 -2.55 -18.48
CA GLU A 110 -4.79 -3.95 -18.63
C GLU A 110 -3.76 -4.87 -17.95
N PRO A 111 -4.19 -6.06 -17.48
CA PRO A 111 -3.26 -7.08 -17.01
C PRO A 111 -2.33 -7.56 -18.12
N ASP A 112 -1.16 -8.02 -17.74
CA ASP A 112 -0.21 -8.65 -18.65
C ASP A 112 -0.85 -9.87 -19.32
N PRO A 113 -0.84 -9.96 -20.65
CA PRO A 113 -1.59 -10.98 -21.40
C PRO A 113 -1.03 -12.40 -21.22
N ASP A 114 0.24 -12.54 -20.86
CA ASP A 114 0.89 -13.84 -20.71
C ASP A 114 0.70 -14.42 -19.31
N THR A 115 0.67 -13.56 -18.29
CA THR A 115 0.61 -13.98 -16.88
C THR A 115 -0.74 -13.72 -16.22
N GLY A 116 -1.57 -12.83 -16.79
CA GLY A 116 -2.81 -12.35 -16.19
C GLY A 116 -2.61 -11.47 -14.95
N MET A 117 -1.37 -11.12 -14.61
CA MET A 117 -1.06 -10.27 -13.47
C MET A 117 -1.11 -8.79 -13.86
N TRP A 118 -1.63 -7.98 -12.96
CA TRP A 118 -1.51 -6.53 -13.09
C TRP A 118 -0.06 -6.09 -12.93
N THR A 119 0.34 -5.08 -13.71
CA THR A 119 1.65 -4.45 -13.59
C THR A 119 1.50 -3.07 -12.99
N VAL A 120 2.39 -2.74 -12.06
CA VAL A 120 2.42 -1.44 -11.38
C VAL A 120 3.82 -0.83 -11.43
N ARG A 121 3.88 0.50 -11.39
CA ARG A 121 5.11 1.27 -11.32
C ARG A 121 4.95 2.44 -10.37
N LEU A 122 6.06 2.94 -9.83
CA LEU A 122 6.05 4.09 -8.94
C LEU A 122 5.41 5.30 -9.66
N GLU A 123 4.40 5.88 -9.04
CA GLU A 123 3.79 7.10 -9.53
C GLU A 123 4.72 8.29 -9.25
N CYS A 124 4.96 9.10 -10.27
CA CYS A 124 5.79 10.30 -10.16
C CYS A 124 5.03 11.53 -10.68
N ASP A 125 5.28 12.65 -10.04
CA ASP A 125 4.78 13.94 -10.47
C ASP A 125 5.47 14.42 -11.78
N GLN A 126 5.07 15.59 -12.29
CA GLN A 126 5.65 16.19 -13.50
C GLN A 126 7.15 16.50 -13.38
N ARG A 127 7.71 16.49 -12.16
CA ARG A 127 9.14 16.72 -11.88
C ARG A 127 9.91 15.43 -11.67
N GLY A 128 9.24 14.27 -11.81
CA GLY A 128 9.82 12.96 -11.59
C GLY A 128 9.98 12.60 -10.11
N GLN A 129 9.29 13.31 -9.21
CA GLN A 129 9.31 12.97 -7.78
C GLN A 129 8.16 12.00 -7.46
N PRO A 130 8.41 10.99 -6.62
CA PRO A 130 7.36 10.07 -6.20
C PRO A 130 6.17 10.79 -5.58
N THR A 131 4.96 10.42 -6.00
CA THR A 131 3.72 10.92 -5.39
C THR A 131 3.56 10.34 -4.00
N VAL A 132 3.44 11.23 -3.02
CA VAL A 132 3.33 10.87 -1.60
C VAL A 132 2.01 11.37 -1.05
N GLU A 133 1.30 10.51 -0.32
CA GLU A 133 0.03 10.86 0.29
C GLU A 133 -0.13 10.30 1.69
N VAL A 134 -0.90 10.98 2.52
CA VAL A 134 -1.36 10.49 3.82
C VAL A 134 -2.74 9.90 3.66
N ILE A 135 -2.88 8.62 3.98
CA ILE A 135 -4.14 7.90 3.94
C ILE A 135 -4.59 7.50 5.34
N ASP A 136 -5.89 7.25 5.51
CA ASP A 136 -6.42 6.62 6.72
C ASP A 136 -5.95 5.16 6.77
N LEU A 137 -5.53 4.69 7.94
CA LEU A 137 -5.04 3.32 8.10
C LEU A 137 -6.11 2.27 7.78
N ASP A 138 -7.39 2.61 8.01
CA ASP A 138 -8.52 1.69 7.78
C ASP A 138 -8.80 1.45 6.27
N THR A 139 -8.21 2.27 5.37
CA THR A 139 -8.29 2.03 3.92
C THR A 139 -7.34 0.92 3.45
N ILE A 140 -6.39 0.51 4.27
CA ILE A 140 -5.46 -0.58 3.95
C ILE A 140 -6.15 -1.92 4.16
N ALA A 141 -6.38 -2.66 3.07
CA ALA A 141 -7.01 -3.97 3.12
C ALA A 141 -6.06 -5.07 3.60
N ARG A 142 -4.88 -5.16 2.99
CA ARG A 142 -3.84 -6.15 3.30
C ARG A 142 -2.50 -5.79 2.66
N GLY A 143 -1.46 -6.58 2.93
CA GLY A 143 -0.18 -6.50 2.23
C GLY A 143 -0.31 -6.87 0.75
N ALA A 144 0.37 -6.13 -0.13
CA ALA A 144 0.53 -6.45 -1.53
C ALA A 144 1.88 -7.11 -1.76
N HIS A 145 1.91 -8.21 -2.50
CA HIS A 145 3.16 -8.88 -2.87
C HIS A 145 3.53 -8.52 -4.31
N LEU A 146 4.68 -7.91 -4.49
CA LEU A 146 5.16 -7.45 -5.79
C LEU A 146 6.36 -8.28 -6.26
N LEU A 147 6.35 -8.65 -7.54
CA LEU A 147 7.46 -9.33 -8.22
C LEU A 147 8.08 -8.40 -9.25
N PRO A 148 9.39 -8.15 -9.24
CA PRO A 148 10.02 -7.30 -10.25
C PRO A 148 9.81 -7.83 -11.67
N VAL A 149 9.53 -6.92 -12.61
CA VAL A 149 9.54 -7.23 -14.04
C VAL A 149 10.99 -7.16 -14.53
N TYR A 150 11.63 -8.31 -14.67
CA TYR A 150 13.06 -8.39 -15.03
C TYR A 150 13.34 -8.03 -16.50
N GLY A 151 12.35 -8.16 -17.39
CA GLY A 151 12.53 -7.96 -18.82
C GLY A 151 13.60 -8.89 -19.40
N SER A 152 14.37 -8.38 -20.38
CA SER A 152 15.48 -9.10 -21.00
C SER A 152 16.86 -8.77 -20.41
N SER A 153 16.93 -7.90 -19.42
CA SER A 153 18.18 -7.46 -18.81
C SER A 153 18.73 -8.51 -17.85
N LYS A 154 20.06 -8.69 -17.85
CA LYS A 154 20.70 -9.55 -16.84
C LYS A 154 20.54 -8.95 -15.46
N VAL A 155 20.08 -9.77 -14.51
CA VAL A 155 20.05 -9.39 -13.09
C VAL A 155 21.49 -9.13 -12.61
N PRO A 156 21.79 -8.01 -11.92
CA PRO A 156 23.13 -7.75 -11.40
C PRO A 156 23.61 -8.84 -10.46
N ASP A 157 24.89 -9.23 -10.55
CA ASP A 157 25.46 -10.32 -9.78
C ASP A 157 25.45 -10.05 -8.25
N ASN A 158 25.40 -8.78 -7.84
CA ASN A 158 25.30 -8.33 -6.43
C ASN A 158 23.87 -7.97 -6.00
N PHE A 159 22.86 -8.31 -6.82
CA PHE A 159 21.45 -8.06 -6.50
C PHE A 159 20.99 -8.85 -5.29
N SER A 160 20.28 -8.20 -4.40
CA SER A 160 19.70 -8.82 -3.21
C SER A 160 18.21 -8.58 -3.15
N TYR A 161 17.47 -9.50 -2.52
CA TYR A 161 16.00 -9.45 -2.45
C TYR A 161 15.44 -8.18 -1.80
N HIS A 162 16.20 -7.55 -0.89
CA HIS A 162 15.78 -6.31 -0.25
C HIS A 162 15.91 -5.08 -1.14
N ASP A 163 16.71 -5.18 -2.21
CA ASP A 163 16.89 -4.08 -3.17
C ASP A 163 15.83 -4.10 -4.30
N ALA A 164 14.96 -5.12 -4.31
CA ALA A 164 14.05 -5.35 -5.43
C ALA A 164 13.16 -4.14 -5.74
N LEU A 165 12.51 -3.56 -4.73
CA LEU A 165 11.60 -2.43 -4.91
C LEU A 165 12.31 -1.11 -5.25
N ASP A 166 13.62 -1.03 -5.08
CA ASP A 166 14.43 0.15 -5.37
C ASP A 166 15.27 -0.02 -6.65
N SER A 167 15.38 -1.26 -7.17
CA SER A 167 16.22 -1.59 -8.34
C SER A 167 15.44 -1.73 -9.65
N TYR A 168 14.13 -1.92 -9.57
CA TYR A 168 13.26 -2.10 -10.74
C TYR A 168 12.19 -1.02 -10.80
N ASN A 169 11.76 -0.72 -12.04
CA ASN A 169 10.78 0.34 -12.28
C ASN A 169 9.35 -0.18 -12.41
N SER A 170 9.17 -1.49 -12.59
CA SER A 170 7.87 -2.12 -12.82
C SER A 170 7.78 -3.44 -12.09
N PHE A 171 6.58 -3.77 -11.61
CA PHE A 171 6.33 -4.94 -10.78
C PHE A 171 5.03 -5.60 -11.14
N PHE A 172 5.01 -6.93 -11.19
CA PHE A 172 3.79 -7.71 -11.22
C PHE A 172 3.14 -7.74 -9.84
N VAL A 173 1.84 -7.56 -9.78
CA VAL A 173 1.01 -7.77 -8.58
C VAL A 173 0.75 -9.26 -8.45
N ASN A 174 1.44 -9.92 -7.52
CA ASN A 174 1.38 -11.37 -7.38
C ASN A 174 0.10 -11.83 -6.67
N HIS A 175 -0.89 -12.24 -7.45
CA HIS A 175 -2.11 -12.83 -6.91
C HIS A 175 -1.98 -14.33 -6.57
N PHE A 176 -0.83 -14.95 -6.83
CA PHE A 176 -0.57 -16.36 -6.53
C PHE A 176 0.07 -16.59 -5.15
N ILE A 177 0.28 -15.53 -4.36
CA ILE A 177 0.93 -15.63 -3.04
C ILE A 177 0.11 -16.47 -2.04
N ASP A 178 -1.21 -16.33 -2.07
CA ASP A 178 -2.15 -17.13 -1.30
C ASP A 178 -3.54 -17.14 -1.95
N HIS A 179 -4.43 -18.02 -1.47
CA HIS A 179 -5.79 -18.18 -2.01
C HIS A 179 -6.62 -16.91 -1.92
N HIS A 180 -6.57 -16.22 -0.78
CA HIS A 180 -7.33 -14.99 -0.59
C HIS A 180 -6.81 -13.87 -1.51
N ALA A 181 -5.48 -13.78 -1.73
CA ALA A 181 -4.93 -12.82 -2.68
C ALA A 181 -5.48 -13.03 -4.08
N HIS A 182 -5.58 -14.28 -4.52
CA HIS A 182 -6.16 -14.60 -5.81
C HIS A 182 -7.62 -14.15 -5.90
N GLU A 183 -8.46 -14.58 -4.95
CA GLU A 183 -9.88 -14.20 -4.91
C GLU A 183 -10.05 -12.68 -4.84
N PHE A 184 -9.30 -12.02 -3.95
CA PHE A 184 -9.37 -10.58 -3.68
C PHE A 184 -8.96 -9.70 -4.87
N ILE A 185 -7.96 -10.13 -5.65
CA ILE A 185 -7.41 -9.37 -6.79
C ILE A 185 -8.19 -9.65 -8.07
N THR A 186 -8.66 -10.91 -8.27
CA THR A 186 -9.31 -11.34 -9.50
C THR A 186 -10.83 -11.30 -9.45
N ALA A 187 -11.43 -10.86 -8.34
CA ALA A 187 -12.87 -10.64 -8.25
C ALA A 187 -13.32 -9.66 -9.36
N SER A 188 -14.38 -10.00 -10.07
CA SER A 188 -14.95 -9.27 -11.21
C SER A 188 -16.48 -9.35 -11.18
#